data_fbeeaea18a0254cdddad9a28a868ab74
#
_entry.id   fbeeaea18a0254cdddad9a28a868ab74
#
_cell.length_a   1.000
_cell.length_b   1.000
_cell.length_c   1.000
_cell.angle_alpha   90.00
_cell.angle_beta   90.00
_cell.angle_gamma   90.00
#
_symmetry.space_group_name_H-M   'P 1'
#
loop_
_entity.id
_entity.type
_entity.pdbx_description
1 polymer ?
#
loop_
_entity_poly.entity_id
_entity_poly.type
_entity_poly.pdbx_seq_one_letter_code
_entity_poly.pdbx_strand_id
1 'polypeptide(L)'
;MHEVLLIYRSKYGSAKAYAEMAAERLGGLACTEQQATEQTLGQARCLALFGSLYAGGLSIAPFMKKHAALLGQKRAAVFAVGATPPGPDVLEAVHARLPKAAQALPLFYGRGAWDPARMTRVDRTLCRMLQRSVAKKPAGTLAPWEQALLEAGQGAANWVEPRYLAPLLSFLQS
;
A
#
# COMPACT_ATOMS: atom_id res chain seq x y z
N MET A 1 -20.66 8.74 13.51
CA MET A 1 -19.89 9.46 12.47
C MET A 1 -18.42 9.26 12.79
N HIS A 2 -17.67 8.66 11.88
CA HIS A 2 -16.23 8.49 12.10
C HIS A 2 -15.49 9.68 11.51
N GLU A 3 -14.63 10.34 12.30
CA GLU A 3 -13.82 11.46 11.79
C GLU A 3 -12.79 11.02 10.75
N VAL A 4 -12.25 9.81 10.90
CA VAL A 4 -11.25 9.24 10.01
C VAL A 4 -11.76 7.94 9.41
N LEU A 5 -11.77 7.85 8.09
CA LEU A 5 -12.13 6.65 7.35
C LEU A 5 -10.88 6.10 6.63
N LEU A 6 -10.57 4.84 6.93
CA LEU A 6 -9.40 4.16 6.41
C LEU A 6 -9.85 3.06 5.44
N ILE A 7 -9.62 3.30 4.16
CA ILE A 7 -10.15 2.47 3.07
C ILE A 7 -9.01 1.61 2.53
N TYR A 8 -9.21 0.32 2.46
CA TYR A 8 -8.17 -0.57 1.96
C TYR A 8 -8.63 -1.49 0.83
N ARG A 9 -7.67 -1.82 -0.03
CA ARG A 9 -7.73 -2.96 -0.95
C ARG A 9 -6.49 -3.81 -0.76
N SER A 10 -6.71 -5.01 -0.22
CA SER A 10 -5.63 -5.92 0.19
C SER A 10 -5.85 -7.31 -0.40
N LYS A 11 -4.86 -7.83 -1.13
CA LYS A 11 -4.91 -9.18 -1.68
C LYS A 11 -4.38 -10.22 -0.68
N TYR A 12 -3.30 -9.89 0.02
CA TYR A 12 -2.59 -10.81 0.92
C TYR A 12 -2.54 -10.34 2.39
N GLY A 13 -3.29 -9.31 2.73
CA GLY A 13 -3.54 -8.91 4.11
C GLY A 13 -2.72 -7.74 4.64
N SER A 14 -1.59 -7.37 4.03
CA SER A 14 -0.71 -6.32 4.59
C SER A 14 -1.35 -4.94 4.61
N ALA A 15 -2.00 -4.51 3.52
CA ALA A 15 -2.69 -3.21 3.47
C ALA A 15 -3.88 -3.17 4.46
N LYS A 16 -4.60 -4.29 4.62
CA LYS A 16 -5.64 -4.43 5.64
C LYS A 16 -5.06 -4.27 7.04
N ALA A 17 -3.97 -4.97 7.35
CA ALA A 17 -3.34 -4.91 8.67
C ALA A 17 -2.93 -3.47 9.04
N TYR A 18 -2.34 -2.72 8.11
CA TYR A 18 -2.00 -1.32 8.35
C TYR A 18 -3.24 -0.43 8.55
N ALA A 19 -4.29 -0.64 7.76
CA ALA A 19 -5.53 0.13 7.90
C ALA A 19 -6.19 -0.12 9.27
N GLU A 20 -6.23 -1.38 9.72
CA GLU A 20 -6.77 -1.75 11.03
C GLU A 20 -5.94 -1.18 12.19
N MET A 21 -4.61 -1.28 12.12
CA MET A 21 -3.71 -0.67 13.12
C MET A 21 -3.86 0.86 13.19
N ALA A 22 -4.04 1.52 12.05
CA ALA A 22 -4.27 2.96 12.01
C ALA A 22 -5.65 3.33 12.57
N ALA A 23 -6.69 2.54 12.27
CA ALA A 23 -8.04 2.74 12.80
C ALA A 23 -8.06 2.65 14.32
N GLU A 24 -7.40 1.64 14.89
CA GLU A 24 -7.30 1.47 16.34
C GLU A 24 -6.66 2.69 17.02
N ARG A 25 -5.59 3.25 16.43
CA ARG A 25 -4.88 4.39 17.00
C ARG A 25 -5.60 5.73 16.84
N LEU A 26 -6.42 5.87 15.82
CA LEU A 26 -7.15 7.12 15.50
C LEU A 26 -8.59 7.12 15.99
N GLY A 27 -9.10 5.99 16.51
CA GLY A 27 -10.54 5.83 16.77
C GLY A 27 -11.37 5.91 15.48
N GLY A 28 -10.75 5.56 14.33
CA GLY A 28 -11.36 5.61 13.02
C GLY A 28 -12.05 4.31 12.61
N LEU A 29 -12.59 4.29 11.40
CA LEU A 29 -13.19 3.09 10.80
C LEU A 29 -12.34 2.59 9.64
N ALA A 30 -11.87 1.35 9.71
CA ALA A 30 -11.25 0.66 8.59
C ALA A 30 -12.32 -0.14 7.82
N CYS A 31 -12.37 0.03 6.50
CA CYS A 31 -13.29 -0.69 5.63
C CYS A 31 -12.66 -1.00 4.27
N THR A 32 -13.23 -1.97 3.56
CA THR A 32 -12.83 -2.24 2.18
C THR A 32 -13.34 -1.16 1.23
N GLU A 33 -12.74 -1.08 0.04
CA GLU A 33 -13.21 -0.15 -1.01
C GLU A 33 -14.67 -0.41 -1.44
N GLN A 34 -15.17 -1.66 -1.29
CA GLN A 34 -16.57 -2.01 -1.61
C GLN A 34 -17.55 -1.54 -0.54
N GLN A 35 -17.10 -1.44 0.71
CA GLN A 35 -17.91 -0.99 1.84
C GLN A 35 -17.95 0.54 1.95
N ALA A 36 -16.99 1.24 1.35
CA ALA A 36 -16.96 2.69 1.33
C ALA A 36 -18.03 3.23 0.37
N THR A 37 -19.07 3.84 0.92
CA THR A 37 -20.15 4.48 0.16
C THR A 37 -19.89 5.97 -0.01
N GLU A 38 -20.55 6.61 -0.98
CA GLU A 38 -20.48 8.07 -1.16
C GLU A 38 -20.89 8.82 0.12
N GLN A 39 -21.85 8.27 0.85
CA GLN A 39 -22.32 8.85 2.12
C GLN A 39 -21.21 8.78 3.19
N THR A 40 -20.58 7.61 3.40
CA THR A 40 -19.50 7.46 4.39
C THR A 40 -18.27 8.28 4.02
N LEU A 41 -17.93 8.34 2.73
CA LEU A 41 -16.87 9.18 2.21
C LEU A 41 -17.17 10.69 2.43
N GLY A 42 -18.39 11.12 2.17
CA GLY A 42 -18.82 12.51 2.36
C GLY A 42 -18.80 12.95 3.83
N GLN A 43 -19.17 12.05 4.75
CA GLN A 43 -19.24 12.32 6.20
C GLN A 43 -17.87 12.30 6.90
N ALA A 44 -16.89 11.61 6.35
CA ALA A 44 -15.55 11.56 6.94
C ALA A 44 -14.83 12.92 6.78
N ARG A 45 -14.14 13.37 7.84
CA ARG A 45 -13.27 14.55 7.81
C ARG A 45 -11.96 14.24 7.09
N CYS A 46 -11.36 13.10 7.40
CA CYS A 46 -10.10 12.65 6.83
C CYS A 46 -10.24 11.27 6.20
N LEU A 47 -9.50 11.04 5.13
CA LEU A 47 -9.47 9.78 4.38
C LEU A 47 -8.04 9.26 4.29
N ALA A 48 -7.83 7.97 4.52
CA ALA A 48 -6.57 7.32 4.21
C ALA A 48 -6.82 6.10 3.33
N LEU A 49 -6.07 5.99 2.24
CA LEU A 49 -6.23 4.98 1.21
C LEU A 49 -5.05 4.00 1.25
N PHE A 50 -5.30 2.76 1.62
CA PHE A 50 -4.29 1.73 1.76
C PHE A 50 -4.32 0.77 0.58
N GLY A 51 -3.21 0.64 -0.11
CA GLY A 51 -3.08 -0.27 -1.24
C GLY A 51 -1.74 -0.98 -1.26
N SER A 52 -1.75 -2.22 -1.77
CA SER A 52 -0.53 -2.99 -1.98
C SER A 52 0.00 -2.75 -3.39
N LEU A 53 1.32 -2.66 -3.51
CA LEU A 53 2.00 -2.70 -4.81
C LEU A 53 1.92 -4.11 -5.38
N TYR A 54 1.27 -4.23 -6.52
CA TYR A 54 1.06 -5.50 -7.20
C TYR A 54 1.06 -5.30 -8.71
N ALA A 55 1.77 -6.18 -9.44
CA ALA A 55 1.85 -6.16 -10.91
C ALA A 55 2.15 -4.77 -11.50
N GLY A 56 3.03 -4.00 -10.85
CA GLY A 56 3.46 -2.69 -11.31
C GLY A 56 2.52 -1.52 -10.99
N GLY A 57 1.40 -1.77 -10.29
CA GLY A 57 0.44 -0.75 -9.88
C GLY A 57 0.12 -0.78 -8.39
N LEU A 58 -0.71 0.17 -7.95
CA LEU A 58 -1.24 0.21 -6.60
C LEU A 58 -2.67 -0.34 -6.60
N SER A 59 -2.95 -1.34 -5.76
CA SER A 59 -4.24 -2.06 -5.76
C SER A 59 -5.45 -1.15 -5.59
N ILE A 60 -5.34 -0.08 -4.81
CA ILE A 60 -6.42 0.89 -4.54
C ILE A 60 -6.59 1.95 -5.66
N ALA A 61 -5.74 1.96 -6.69
CA ALA A 61 -5.77 2.96 -7.76
C ALA A 61 -7.12 3.09 -8.51
N PRO A 62 -7.87 2.02 -8.80
CA PRO A 62 -9.19 2.14 -9.40
C PRO A 62 -10.18 2.94 -8.54
N PHE A 63 -10.16 2.73 -7.23
CA PHE A 63 -10.97 3.49 -6.26
C PHE A 63 -10.58 4.97 -6.26
N MET A 64 -9.28 5.28 -6.27
CA MET A 64 -8.79 6.64 -6.33
C MET A 64 -9.25 7.39 -7.59
N LYS A 65 -9.22 6.71 -8.74
CA LYS A 65 -9.71 7.27 -10.01
C LYS A 65 -11.20 7.58 -9.95
N LYS A 66 -12.00 6.64 -9.42
CA LYS A 66 -13.45 6.77 -9.31
C LYS A 66 -13.85 7.94 -8.41
N HIS A 67 -13.14 8.17 -7.33
CA HIS A 67 -13.47 9.17 -6.32
C HIS A 67 -12.55 10.40 -6.33
N ALA A 68 -11.87 10.67 -7.45
CA ALA A 68 -10.85 11.71 -7.58
C ALA A 68 -11.31 13.10 -7.14
N ALA A 69 -12.52 13.51 -7.56
CA ALA A 69 -13.09 14.82 -7.22
C ALA A 69 -13.29 14.98 -5.70
N LEU A 70 -13.78 13.95 -5.04
CA LEU A 70 -14.01 13.94 -3.61
C LEU A 70 -12.69 13.95 -2.83
N LEU A 71 -11.71 13.14 -3.27
CA LEU A 71 -10.39 13.09 -2.65
C LEU A 71 -9.65 14.42 -2.71
N GLY A 72 -9.82 15.19 -3.80
CA GLY A 72 -9.24 16.53 -3.94
C GLY A 72 -9.88 17.60 -3.03
N GLN A 73 -11.06 17.33 -2.48
CA GLN A 73 -11.79 18.25 -1.57
C GLN A 73 -11.63 17.89 -0.09
N LYS A 74 -11.02 16.76 0.20
CA LYS A 74 -10.87 16.22 1.55
C LYS A 74 -9.41 16.21 1.98
N ARG A 75 -9.18 16.18 3.29
CA ARG A 75 -7.89 15.82 3.84
C ARG A 75 -7.69 14.32 3.59
N ALA A 76 -6.96 13.99 2.55
CA ALA A 76 -6.77 12.62 2.12
C ALA A 76 -5.27 12.29 1.98
N ALA A 77 -4.91 11.03 2.22
CA ALA A 77 -3.56 10.53 2.07
C ALA A 77 -3.55 9.11 1.50
N VAL A 78 -2.44 8.73 0.91
CA VAL A 78 -2.20 7.39 0.38
C VAL A 78 -1.14 6.68 1.22
N PHE A 79 -1.39 5.44 1.58
CA PHE A 79 -0.42 4.55 2.21
C PHE A 79 -0.18 3.34 1.30
N ALA A 80 0.98 3.30 0.68
CA ALA A 80 1.38 2.20 -0.19
C ALA A 80 2.14 1.13 0.58
N VAL A 81 1.87 -0.12 0.27
CA VAL A 81 2.52 -1.27 0.92
C VAL A 81 3.27 -2.09 -0.13
N GLY A 82 4.54 -2.32 0.10
CA GLY A 82 5.39 -3.12 -0.80
C GLY A 82 6.44 -3.93 -0.04
N ALA A 83 7.17 -4.79 -0.74
CA ALA A 83 8.22 -5.62 -0.14
C ALA A 83 9.55 -4.87 0.03
N THR A 84 9.82 -3.90 -0.82
CA THR A 84 11.08 -3.14 -0.82
C THR A 84 11.25 -2.35 0.48
N PRO A 85 12.45 -2.28 1.06
CA PRO A 85 12.73 -1.37 2.17
C PRO A 85 12.38 0.10 1.81
N PRO A 86 11.86 0.92 2.75
CA PRO A 86 11.58 2.32 2.49
C PRO A 86 12.82 3.10 2.08
N GLY A 87 12.66 4.03 1.15
CA GLY A 87 13.70 4.93 0.71
C GLY A 87 13.14 5.99 -0.24
N PRO A 88 13.90 7.08 -0.50
CA PRO A 88 13.46 8.15 -1.42
C PRO A 88 13.11 7.62 -2.81
N ASP A 89 13.94 6.76 -3.38
CA ASP A 89 13.75 6.17 -4.71
C ASP A 89 12.47 5.32 -4.77
N VAL A 90 12.14 4.62 -3.68
CA VAL A 90 10.92 3.82 -3.58
C VAL A 90 9.69 4.71 -3.57
N LEU A 91 9.72 5.78 -2.78
CA LEU A 91 8.61 6.75 -2.73
C LEU A 91 8.39 7.42 -4.08
N GLU A 92 9.45 7.84 -4.76
CA GLU A 92 9.37 8.43 -6.09
C GLU A 92 8.79 7.44 -7.11
N ALA A 93 9.27 6.20 -7.12
CA ALA A 93 8.78 5.16 -8.02
C ALA A 93 7.30 4.81 -7.76
N VAL A 94 6.86 4.83 -6.50
CA VAL A 94 5.44 4.61 -6.14
C VAL A 94 4.60 5.82 -6.53
N HIS A 95 5.08 7.03 -6.27
CA HIS A 95 4.39 8.27 -6.63
C HIS A 95 4.12 8.35 -8.14
N ALA A 96 5.11 7.99 -8.96
CA ALA A 96 4.96 7.94 -10.42
C ALA A 96 3.88 6.96 -10.91
N ARG A 97 3.52 5.97 -10.11
CA ARG A 97 2.46 4.98 -10.41
C ARG A 97 1.08 5.38 -9.91
N LEU A 98 0.98 6.45 -9.13
CA LEU A 98 -0.32 6.96 -8.69
C LEU A 98 -1.11 7.49 -9.90
N PRO A 99 -2.45 7.34 -9.88
CA PRO A 99 -3.30 8.06 -10.83
C PRO A 99 -3.03 9.56 -10.76
N LYS A 100 -3.03 10.26 -11.90
CA LYS A 100 -2.78 11.71 -11.97
C LYS A 100 -3.58 12.50 -10.93
N ALA A 101 -4.85 12.16 -10.76
CA ALA A 101 -5.74 12.79 -9.79
C ALA A 101 -5.34 12.59 -8.32
N ALA A 102 -4.49 11.61 -8.03
CA ALA A 102 -4.02 11.29 -6.68
C ALA A 102 -2.56 11.69 -6.43
N GLN A 103 -1.86 12.19 -7.43
CA GLN A 103 -0.44 12.60 -7.29
C GLN A 103 -0.25 13.83 -6.38
N ALA A 104 -1.30 14.63 -6.18
CA ALA A 104 -1.27 15.74 -5.23
C ALA A 104 -1.47 15.30 -3.77
N LEU A 105 -1.89 14.05 -3.53
CA LEU A 105 -2.10 13.54 -2.17
C LEU A 105 -0.77 13.16 -1.52
N PRO A 106 -0.59 13.43 -0.22
CA PRO A 106 0.55 12.91 0.54
C PRO A 106 0.64 11.40 0.43
N LEU A 107 1.84 10.90 0.13
CA LEU A 107 2.14 9.48 -0.01
C LEU A 107 3.02 9.01 1.14
N PHE A 108 2.59 7.97 1.80
CA PHE A 108 3.32 7.24 2.83
C PHE A 108 3.55 5.80 2.40
N TYR A 109 4.54 5.15 2.99
CA TYR A 109 4.94 3.82 2.58
C TYR A 109 5.31 2.95 3.78
N GLY A 110 4.95 1.67 3.71
CA GLY A 110 5.36 0.64 4.66
C GLY A 110 5.70 -0.68 3.98
N ARG A 111 6.56 -1.47 4.61
CA ARG A 111 6.85 -2.82 4.12
C ARG A 111 5.69 -3.75 4.45
N GLY A 112 5.38 -4.62 3.52
CA GLY A 112 4.35 -5.65 3.67
C GLY A 112 4.92 -7.01 4.08
N ALA A 113 4.11 -8.05 3.89
CA ALA A 113 4.50 -9.42 4.06
C ALA A 113 4.70 -10.09 2.70
N TRP A 114 5.57 -11.09 2.69
CA TRP A 114 5.82 -11.99 1.58
C TRP A 114 5.57 -13.41 2.04
N ASP A 115 4.60 -14.09 1.45
CA ASP A 115 4.28 -15.48 1.79
C ASP A 115 3.84 -16.24 0.53
N PRO A 116 4.76 -16.95 -0.13
CA PRO A 116 4.44 -17.74 -1.31
C PRO A 116 3.38 -18.82 -1.07
N ALA A 117 3.24 -19.32 0.15
CA ALA A 117 2.24 -20.34 0.48
C ALA A 117 0.81 -19.79 0.40
N ARG A 118 0.63 -18.49 0.69
CA ARG A 118 -0.66 -17.79 0.62
C ARG A 118 -0.98 -17.24 -0.78
N MET A 119 -0.02 -17.25 -1.70
CA MET A 119 -0.22 -16.77 -3.06
C MET A 119 -1.08 -17.73 -3.88
N THR A 120 -1.84 -17.18 -4.82
CA THR A 120 -2.48 -17.99 -5.86
C THR A 120 -1.42 -18.76 -6.65
N ARG A 121 -1.80 -19.85 -7.31
CA ARG A 121 -0.87 -20.65 -8.14
C ARG A 121 -0.23 -19.79 -9.25
N VAL A 122 -1.01 -18.89 -9.84
CA VAL A 122 -0.53 -17.97 -10.89
C VAL A 122 0.49 -16.99 -10.33
N ASP A 123 0.18 -16.30 -9.24
CA ASP A 123 1.09 -15.33 -8.63
C ASP A 123 2.38 -15.98 -8.16
N ARG A 124 2.29 -17.17 -7.54
CA ARG A 124 3.44 -17.94 -7.11
C ARG A 124 4.36 -18.31 -8.27
N THR A 125 3.77 -18.74 -9.39
CA THR A 125 4.53 -19.08 -10.59
C THR A 125 5.23 -17.86 -11.18
N LEU A 126 4.50 -16.74 -11.33
CA LEU A 126 5.06 -15.47 -11.82
C LEU A 126 6.19 -14.97 -10.92
N CYS A 127 6.00 -15.00 -9.60
CA CYS A 127 7.04 -14.62 -8.64
C CYS A 127 8.28 -15.49 -8.76
N ARG A 128 8.13 -16.82 -8.89
CA ARG A 128 9.27 -17.74 -9.08
C ARG A 128 10.00 -17.47 -10.38
N MET A 129 9.27 -17.22 -11.47
CA MET A 129 9.89 -16.86 -12.76
C MET A 129 10.69 -15.56 -12.64
N LEU A 130 10.12 -14.56 -11.97
CA LEU A 130 10.76 -13.27 -11.75
C LEU A 130 12.01 -13.43 -10.87
N GLN A 131 11.94 -14.18 -9.76
CA GLN A 131 13.09 -14.49 -8.91
C GLN A 131 14.23 -15.15 -9.69
N ARG A 132 13.91 -16.13 -10.54
CA ARG A 132 14.90 -16.81 -11.40
C ARG A 132 15.54 -15.86 -12.42
N SER A 133 14.75 -14.95 -12.98
CA SER A 133 15.26 -13.92 -13.90
C SER A 133 16.21 -12.95 -13.20
N VAL A 134 15.80 -12.46 -12.04
CA VAL A 134 16.60 -11.52 -11.22
C VAL A 134 17.88 -12.18 -10.71
N ALA A 135 17.82 -13.45 -10.29
CA ALA A 135 19.00 -14.20 -9.81
C ALA A 135 20.09 -14.40 -10.87
N LYS A 136 19.78 -14.23 -12.16
CA LYS A 136 20.75 -14.29 -13.26
C LYS A 136 21.47 -12.97 -13.50
N LYS A 137 21.03 -11.87 -12.88
CA LYS A 137 21.67 -10.56 -13.03
C LYS A 137 22.98 -10.50 -12.22
N PRO A 138 24.00 -9.77 -12.71
CA PRO A 138 25.24 -9.58 -11.97
C PRO A 138 25.00 -8.94 -10.60
N ALA A 139 25.72 -9.38 -9.59
CA ALA A 139 25.72 -8.77 -8.27
C ALA A 139 26.09 -7.28 -8.38
N GLY A 140 25.37 -6.42 -7.68
CA GLY A 140 25.59 -4.96 -7.71
C GLY A 140 24.80 -4.21 -8.79
N THR A 141 24.11 -4.91 -9.71
CA THR A 141 23.23 -4.28 -10.71
C THR A 141 21.74 -4.38 -10.35
N LEU A 142 21.43 -4.98 -9.20
CA LEU A 142 20.07 -5.20 -8.75
C LEU A 142 19.42 -3.89 -8.27
N ALA A 143 18.22 -3.62 -8.74
CA ALA A 143 17.38 -2.58 -8.17
C ALA A 143 16.93 -2.97 -6.73
N PRO A 144 16.58 -2.00 -5.86
CA PRO A 144 16.17 -2.28 -4.47
C PRO A 144 15.04 -3.31 -4.34
N TRP A 145 14.08 -3.29 -5.25
CA TRP A 145 12.98 -4.25 -5.26
C TRP A 145 13.42 -5.66 -5.69
N GLU A 146 14.41 -5.77 -6.57
CA GLU A 146 14.99 -7.04 -7.02
C GLU A 146 15.78 -7.70 -5.89
N GLN A 147 16.55 -6.90 -5.15
CA GLN A 147 17.26 -7.35 -3.97
C GLN A 147 16.29 -7.86 -2.90
N ALA A 148 15.24 -7.08 -2.58
CA ALA A 148 14.20 -7.50 -1.64
C ALA A 148 13.51 -8.80 -2.08
N LEU A 149 13.29 -8.99 -3.39
CA LEU A 149 12.69 -10.20 -3.94
C LEU A 149 13.59 -11.43 -3.75
N LEU A 150 14.92 -11.27 -3.90
CA LEU A 150 15.88 -12.35 -3.66
C LEU A 150 16.05 -12.64 -2.16
N GLU A 151 16.08 -11.61 -1.31
CA GLU A 151 16.15 -11.73 0.14
C GLU A 151 14.94 -12.48 0.72
N ALA A 152 13.74 -12.25 0.16
CA ALA A 152 12.54 -12.98 0.54
C ALA A 152 12.63 -14.49 0.25
N GLY A 153 13.37 -14.87 -0.78
CA GLY A 153 13.62 -16.27 -1.14
C GLY A 153 12.35 -17.08 -1.35
N GLN A 154 12.36 -18.35 -0.96
CA GLN A 154 11.23 -19.29 -1.05
C GLN A 154 10.41 -19.34 0.25
N GLY A 155 10.85 -18.69 1.31
CA GLY A 155 10.21 -18.67 2.62
C GLY A 155 9.19 -17.54 2.76
N ALA A 156 8.51 -17.54 3.91
CA ALA A 156 7.65 -16.43 4.33
C ALA A 156 8.50 -15.37 5.04
N ALA A 157 8.17 -14.09 4.77
CA ALA A 157 8.74 -12.96 5.48
C ALA A 157 7.62 -11.97 5.83
N ASN A 158 7.66 -11.41 7.03
CA ASN A 158 6.72 -10.40 7.47
C ASN A 158 7.48 -9.17 7.98
N TRP A 159 7.39 -8.08 7.24
CA TRP A 159 8.01 -6.80 7.55
C TRP A 159 6.99 -5.72 7.94
N VAL A 160 5.75 -6.13 8.23
CA VAL A 160 4.69 -5.23 8.69
C VAL A 160 5.04 -4.73 10.09
N GLU A 161 5.26 -3.44 10.23
CA GLU A 161 5.64 -2.81 11.49
C GLU A 161 4.85 -1.52 11.73
N PRO A 162 4.33 -1.32 12.95
CA PRO A 162 3.56 -0.11 13.31
C PRO A 162 4.33 1.21 13.09
N ARG A 163 5.66 1.19 13.15
CA ARG A 163 6.50 2.39 12.98
C ARG A 163 6.30 3.06 11.60
N TYR A 164 5.98 2.29 10.57
CA TYR A 164 5.74 2.85 9.23
C TYR A 164 4.49 3.72 9.16
N LEU A 165 3.56 3.57 10.10
CA LEU A 165 2.35 4.39 10.17
C LEU A 165 2.60 5.77 10.80
N ALA A 166 3.68 5.99 11.55
CA ALA A 166 3.88 7.21 12.32
C ALA A 166 3.74 8.51 11.50
N PRO A 167 4.31 8.64 10.28
CA PRO A 167 4.12 9.84 9.48
C PRO A 167 2.67 10.06 9.01
N LEU A 168 1.97 8.98 8.63
CA LEU A 168 0.55 9.05 8.25
C LEU A 168 -0.32 9.46 9.44
N LEU A 169 -0.09 8.87 10.61
CA LEU A 169 -0.86 9.21 11.83
C LEU A 169 -0.68 10.68 12.20
N SER A 170 0.55 11.19 12.17
CA SER A 170 0.82 12.61 12.40
C SER A 170 0.08 13.50 11.40
N PHE A 171 0.07 13.13 10.13
CA PHE A 171 -0.67 13.86 9.09
C PHE A 171 -2.17 13.87 9.35
N LEU A 172 -2.78 12.75 9.75
CA LEU A 172 -4.22 12.65 9.94
C LEU A 172 -4.72 13.32 11.23
N GLN A 173 -3.83 13.50 12.22
CA GLN A 173 -4.14 14.15 13.51
C GLN A 173 -3.93 15.66 13.51
N SER A 174 -3.09 16.19 12.61
CA SER A 174 -2.84 17.63 12.48
C SER A 174 -4.01 18.31 11.76
#